data_d460dbd319d08ccf15bd9711871e8cf3
#
_entry.id   d460dbd319d08ccf15bd9711871e8cf3
#
_cell.length_a   1.000
_cell.length_b   1.000
_cell.length_c   1.000
_cell.angle_alpha   90.00
_cell.angle_beta   90.00
_cell.angle_gamma   90.00
#
_symmetry.space_group_name_H-M   'P 1'
#
loop_
_entity.id
_entity.type
_entity.pdbx_description
1 polymer ?
#
loop_
_entity_poly.entity_id
_entity_poly.type
_entity_poly.pdbx_seq_one_letter_code
_entity_poly.pdbx_strand_id
1 'polypeptide(L)'
;MPPPAVPDWLARHDGTLKPGLSDRTVYVLVGGEPFYRLDARPAGGTFACAVTETVNGRMLGDGAKYDTIGAALTGGLETLRNKLGW
;
A
#
# COMPACT_ATOMS: atom_id res chain seq x y z
N MET A 1 -14.87 -3.69 -1.78
CA MET A 1 -14.22 -2.53 -2.42
C MET A 1 -13.05 -3.01 -3.27
N PRO A 2 -12.98 -2.62 -4.53
CA PRO A 2 -11.84 -3.05 -5.35
C PRO A 2 -10.55 -2.38 -4.88
N PRO A 3 -9.40 -2.99 -5.13
CA PRO A 3 -8.12 -2.36 -4.81
C PRO A 3 -7.91 -1.12 -5.68
N PRO A 4 -7.05 -0.17 -5.27
CA PRO A 4 -6.73 0.98 -6.10
C PRO A 4 -6.14 0.55 -7.44
N ALA A 5 -6.31 1.39 -8.46
CA ALA A 5 -5.71 1.12 -9.75
C ALA A 5 -4.18 1.12 -9.65
N VAL A 6 -3.52 0.30 -10.47
CA VAL A 6 -2.05 0.26 -10.51
C VAL A 6 -1.55 1.59 -11.05
N PRO A 7 -0.76 2.36 -10.28
CA PRO A 7 -0.22 3.62 -10.77
C PRO A 7 0.87 3.41 -11.83
N ASP A 8 1.02 4.38 -12.71
CA ASP A 8 2.00 4.29 -13.82
C ASP A 8 3.42 4.06 -13.33
N TRP A 9 3.81 4.73 -12.25
CA TRP A 9 5.17 4.57 -11.72
C TRP A 9 5.44 3.14 -11.25
N LEU A 10 4.42 2.45 -10.75
CA LEU A 10 4.55 1.06 -10.33
C LEU A 10 4.59 0.12 -11.54
N ALA A 11 3.71 0.36 -12.52
CA ALA A 11 3.68 -0.44 -13.73
C ALA A 11 5.02 -0.39 -14.50
N ARG A 12 5.71 0.75 -14.48
CA ARG A 12 7.03 0.90 -15.12
C ARG A 12 8.10 0.00 -14.50
N HIS A 13 7.90 -0.41 -13.26
CA HIS A 13 8.81 -1.32 -12.55
C HIS A 13 8.29 -2.75 -12.51
N ASP A 14 7.42 -3.12 -13.45
CA ASP A 14 6.78 -4.44 -13.51
C ASP A 14 5.99 -4.73 -12.24
N GLY A 15 5.39 -3.70 -11.67
CA GLY A 15 4.60 -3.81 -10.45
C GLY A 15 3.12 -3.95 -10.73
N THR A 16 2.44 -4.67 -9.84
CA THR A 16 0.99 -4.84 -9.84
C THR A 16 0.46 -4.78 -8.42
N LEU A 17 -0.87 -4.75 -8.29
CA LEU A 17 -1.55 -4.77 -7.00
C LEU A 17 -2.44 -6.00 -6.94
N LYS A 18 -2.46 -6.67 -5.77
CA LYS A 18 -3.31 -7.83 -5.54
C LYS A 18 -4.08 -7.61 -4.24
N PRO A 19 -5.41 -7.81 -4.23
CA PRO A 19 -6.17 -7.71 -2.99
C PRO A 19 -5.74 -8.79 -1.99
N GLY A 20 -5.72 -8.41 -0.71
CA GLY A 20 -5.43 -9.33 0.38
C GLY A 20 -6.68 -10.03 0.89
N LEU A 21 -6.63 -10.54 2.13
CA LEU A 21 -7.72 -11.27 2.75
C LEU A 21 -8.91 -10.38 3.10
N SER A 22 -8.72 -9.08 3.20
CA SER A 22 -9.80 -8.12 3.43
C SER A 22 -9.69 -6.97 2.43
N ASP A 23 -10.77 -6.17 2.32
CA ASP A 23 -10.78 -5.00 1.44
C ASP A 23 -9.86 -3.87 1.93
N ARG A 24 -9.27 -4.02 3.11
CA ARG A 24 -8.34 -3.05 3.69
C ARG A 24 -6.87 -3.41 3.45
N THR A 25 -6.60 -4.55 2.85
CA THR A 25 -5.25 -5.05 2.63
C THR A 25 -4.98 -5.22 1.14
N VAL A 26 -3.84 -4.69 0.69
CA VAL A 26 -3.40 -4.81 -0.71
C VAL A 26 -1.92 -5.19 -0.70
N TYR A 27 -1.57 -6.16 -1.53
CA TYR A 27 -0.17 -6.52 -1.76
C TYR A 27 0.36 -5.79 -2.98
N VAL A 28 1.59 -5.30 -2.87
CA VAL A 28 2.33 -4.73 -4.00
C VAL A 28 3.28 -5.80 -4.50
N LEU A 29 3.07 -6.23 -5.74
CA LEU A 29 3.89 -7.24 -6.38
C LEU A 29 4.84 -6.57 -7.38
N VAL A 30 6.08 -7.04 -7.43
CA VAL A 30 7.06 -6.61 -8.43
C VAL A 30 7.63 -7.88 -9.07
N GLY A 31 7.53 -7.96 -10.40
CA GLY A 31 7.91 -9.18 -11.12
C GLY A 31 7.07 -10.40 -10.73
N GLY A 32 5.84 -10.19 -10.28
CA GLY A 32 4.95 -11.26 -9.86
C GLY A 32 5.12 -11.73 -8.42
N GLU A 33 6.04 -11.14 -7.67
CA GLU A 33 6.29 -11.52 -6.27
C GLU A 33 5.85 -10.42 -5.31
N PRO A 34 5.23 -10.78 -4.15
CA PRO A 34 4.80 -9.77 -3.17
C PRO A 34 6.00 -9.22 -2.40
N PHE A 35 6.29 -7.93 -2.60
CA PHE A 35 7.36 -7.24 -1.89
C PHE A 35 6.86 -6.37 -0.74
N TYR A 36 5.62 -5.85 -0.84
CA TYR A 36 5.07 -4.95 0.17
C TYR A 36 3.62 -5.27 0.44
N ARG A 37 3.18 -5.00 1.67
CA ARG A 37 1.79 -5.11 2.08
C ARG A 37 1.30 -3.76 2.59
N LEU A 38 0.15 -3.31 2.10
CA LEU A 38 -0.50 -2.10 2.54
C LEU A 38 -1.74 -2.49 3.35
N ASP A 39 -1.85 -2.01 4.57
CA ASP A 39 -3.00 -2.22 5.44
C ASP A 39 -3.60 -0.89 5.85
N ALA A 40 -4.85 -0.64 5.49
CA ALA A 40 -5.59 0.52 5.98
C ALA A 40 -6.17 0.16 7.35
N ARG A 41 -5.69 0.83 8.39
CA ARG A 41 -6.07 0.55 9.78
C ARG A 41 -6.92 1.66 10.37
N PRO A 42 -8.02 1.35 11.07
CA PRO A 42 -8.80 2.38 11.77
C PRO A 42 -7.95 3.09 12.81
N ALA A 43 -8.11 4.42 12.88
CA ALA A 43 -7.36 5.26 13.81
C ALA A 43 -8.22 6.43 14.27
N GLY A 44 -9.16 6.17 15.20
CA GLY A 44 -9.98 7.21 15.82
C GLY A 44 -10.87 7.99 14.84
N GLY A 45 -11.64 7.29 14.01
CA GLY A 45 -12.53 7.91 13.03
C GLY A 45 -11.88 8.19 11.67
N THR A 46 -10.59 7.93 11.55
CA THR A 46 -9.83 8.03 10.29
C THR A 46 -9.14 6.71 10.01
N PHE A 47 -8.34 6.66 8.96
CA PHE A 47 -7.55 5.47 8.61
C PHE A 47 -6.10 5.85 8.42
N ALA A 48 -5.20 4.99 8.87
CA ALA A 48 -3.78 5.08 8.59
C ALA A 48 -3.39 3.91 7.70
N CYS A 49 -2.39 4.07 6.84
CA CYS A 49 -1.89 2.97 6.04
C CYS A 49 -0.57 2.47 6.62
N ALA A 50 -0.55 1.19 6.99
CA ALA A 50 0.69 0.52 7.37
C ALA A 50 1.31 -0.08 6.12
N VAL A 51 2.53 0.33 5.79
CA VAL A 51 3.31 -0.21 4.67
C VAL A 51 4.36 -1.14 5.26
N THR A 52 4.34 -2.41 4.88
CA THR A 52 5.23 -3.43 5.45
C THR A 52 6.00 -4.13 4.33
N GLU A 53 7.31 -4.26 4.50
CA GLU A 53 8.11 -5.13 3.62
C GLU A 53 7.82 -6.58 3.96
N THR A 54 7.42 -7.39 2.97
CA THR A 54 7.05 -8.78 3.21
C THR A 54 8.24 -9.66 3.58
N VAL A 55 9.43 -9.30 3.13
CA VAL A 55 10.65 -10.08 3.32
C VAL A 55 11.09 -10.12 4.79
N ASN A 56 11.00 -8.97 5.49
CA ASN A 56 11.54 -8.85 6.84
C ASN A 56 10.56 -8.27 7.85
N GLY A 57 9.33 -7.95 7.44
CA GLY A 57 8.31 -7.36 8.31
C GLY A 57 8.58 -5.89 8.69
N ARG A 58 9.53 -5.24 8.04
CA ARG A 58 9.88 -3.86 8.34
C ARG A 58 8.76 -2.90 7.91
N MET A 59 8.44 -1.95 8.79
CA MET A 59 7.39 -0.97 8.53
C MET A 59 7.96 0.32 7.96
N LEU A 60 7.32 0.81 6.89
CA LEU A 60 7.76 2.01 6.17
C LEU A 60 6.79 3.18 6.25
N GLY A 61 5.63 3.01 6.93
CA GLY A 61 4.59 4.03 6.98
C GLY A 61 5.04 5.30 7.71
N ASP A 62 4.42 6.43 7.38
CA ASP A 62 4.74 7.74 7.95
C ASP A 62 3.70 8.23 8.98
N GLY A 63 2.66 7.45 9.26
CA GLY A 63 1.64 7.79 10.24
C GLY A 63 0.59 8.78 9.75
N ALA A 64 0.54 9.12 8.48
CA ALA A 64 -0.47 10.01 7.93
C ALA A 64 -1.88 9.44 8.11
N LYS A 65 -2.87 10.32 8.24
CA LYS A 65 -4.28 9.94 8.43
C LYS A 65 -5.09 10.27 7.20
N TYR A 66 -6.09 9.42 6.92
CA TYR A 66 -6.94 9.55 5.73
C TYR A 66 -8.39 9.32 6.12
N ASP A 67 -9.32 9.90 5.36
CA ASP A 67 -10.74 9.83 5.65
C ASP A 67 -11.39 8.50 5.24
N THR A 68 -10.80 7.81 4.26
CA THR A 68 -11.36 6.56 3.72
C THR A 68 -10.29 5.50 3.58
N ILE A 69 -10.73 4.25 3.46
CA ILE A 69 -9.84 3.11 3.19
C ILE A 69 -9.12 3.30 1.86
N GLY A 70 -9.84 3.71 0.81
CA GLY A 70 -9.25 3.95 -0.51
C GLY A 70 -8.18 5.04 -0.47
N ALA A 71 -8.45 6.15 0.23
CA ALA A 71 -7.47 7.22 0.39
C ALA A 71 -6.24 6.75 1.16
N ALA A 72 -6.43 5.93 2.19
CA ALA A 72 -5.32 5.38 2.98
C ALA A 72 -4.42 4.46 2.12
N LEU A 73 -5.01 3.59 1.32
CA LEU A 73 -4.25 2.70 0.44
C LEU A 73 -3.49 3.50 -0.63
N THR A 74 -4.13 4.49 -1.23
CA THR A 74 -3.49 5.38 -2.22
C THR A 74 -2.34 6.16 -1.57
N GLY A 75 -2.57 6.69 -0.37
CA GLY A 75 -1.53 7.40 0.38
C GLY A 75 -0.36 6.50 0.75
N GLY A 76 -0.64 5.23 1.09
CA GLY A 76 0.40 4.24 1.35
C GLY A 76 1.26 3.97 0.13
N LEU A 77 0.65 3.91 -1.07
CA LEU A 77 1.39 3.77 -2.31
C LEU A 77 2.31 4.96 -2.56
N GLU A 78 1.84 6.19 -2.28
CA GLU A 78 2.67 7.38 -2.42
C GLU A 78 3.83 7.38 -1.42
N THR A 79 3.60 6.96 -0.19
CA THR A 79 4.66 6.80 0.80
C THR A 79 5.70 5.80 0.32
N LEU A 80 5.26 4.68 -0.22
CA LEU A 80 6.14 3.65 -0.78
C LEU A 80 6.96 4.21 -1.94
N ARG A 81 6.33 4.94 -2.86
CA ARG A 81 7.00 5.56 -3.98
C ARG A 81 8.15 6.48 -3.51
N ASN A 82 7.87 7.31 -2.51
CA ASN A 82 8.86 8.23 -1.96
C ASN A 82 10.03 7.49 -1.31
N LYS A 83 9.74 6.40 -0.60
CA LYS A 83 10.78 5.59 0.04
C LYS A 83 11.66 4.86 -0.98
N LEU A 84 11.08 4.42 -2.09
CA LEU A 84 11.80 3.73 -3.15
C LEU A 84 12.51 4.66 -4.13
N GLY A 85 12.12 5.93 -4.16
CA GLY A 85 12.63 6.88 -5.13
C GLY A 85 12.12 6.64 -6.54
N TRP A 86 10.95 6.03 -6.65
CA TRP A 86 10.32 5.72 -7.93
C TRP A 86 9.33 6.83 -8.30
#